data_0f349d00497b4f355d5d80abd92a92cc
#
_entry.id   0f349d00497b4f355d5d80abd92a92cc
#
_cell.length_a   1.000
_cell.length_b   1.000
_cell.length_c   1.000
_cell.angle_alpha   90.00
_cell.angle_beta   90.00
_cell.angle_gamma   90.00
#
_symmetry.space_group_name_H-M   'P 1'
#
loop_
_entity.id
_entity.type
_entity.pdbx_description
1 polymer ?
#
loop_
_entity_poly.entity_id
_entity_poly.type
_entity_poly.pdbx_seq_one_letter_code
_entity_poly.pdbx_strand_id
1 'polypeptide(L)'
;KELLKIQIEHFCNSLDLYGMKIRQKPDNWLDAFLLLEKFLQNKDNGERQVVFLDELPWMDTPRSGFIRAFEGFWNTWACHRKNLMVIVCGSANSWIQDKLLNNHGGLYNRVTYEMKLSPFNLHECEELYISNNVHMSRYDVVQSYMVFGGIPYYMGYMNPKMSLAQNIDNVFFKRNAVLKEEYDRLFASVFTNPDAVKKLVDLLYTRNK
;
A
#
# COMPACT_ATOMS: atom_id res chain seq x y z
N LYS A 1 -18.63 -14.17 3.35
CA LYS A 1 -18.72 -14.16 4.84
C LYS A 1 -17.37 -14.51 5.49
N GLU A 2 -16.66 -15.52 4.96
CA GLU A 2 -15.35 -15.94 5.50
C GLU A 2 -14.30 -14.83 5.38
N LEU A 3 -14.21 -14.19 4.23
CA LEU A 3 -13.28 -13.09 4.00
C LEU A 3 -13.51 -11.91 4.97
N LEU A 4 -14.76 -11.50 5.21
CA LEU A 4 -15.10 -10.46 6.17
C LEU A 4 -14.65 -10.83 7.59
N LYS A 5 -14.85 -12.06 7.99
CA LYS A 5 -14.43 -12.56 9.31
C LYS A 5 -12.91 -12.47 9.49
N ILE A 6 -12.17 -12.86 8.48
CA ILE A 6 -10.70 -12.77 8.46
C ILE A 6 -10.24 -11.30 8.54
N GLN A 7 -10.86 -10.39 7.77
CA GLN A 7 -10.53 -8.96 7.80
C GLN A 7 -10.75 -8.35 9.18
N ILE A 8 -11.89 -8.64 9.81
CA ILE A 8 -12.20 -8.18 11.17
C ILE A 8 -11.24 -8.79 12.19
N GLU A 9 -10.85 -10.04 12.02
CA GLU A 9 -9.86 -10.68 12.88
C GLU A 9 -8.49 -9.98 12.79
N HIS A 10 -8.02 -9.67 11.60
CA HIS A 10 -6.80 -8.89 11.40
C HIS A 10 -6.88 -7.50 12.04
N PHE A 11 -8.01 -6.83 11.88
CA PHE A 11 -8.26 -5.54 12.52
C PHE A 11 -8.20 -5.64 14.06
N CYS A 12 -8.85 -6.65 14.64
CA CYS A 12 -8.80 -6.90 16.08
C CYS A 12 -7.39 -7.23 16.58
N ASN A 13 -6.65 -8.05 15.83
CA ASN A 13 -5.28 -8.40 16.18
C ASN A 13 -4.37 -7.15 16.17
N SER A 14 -4.59 -6.21 15.24
CA SER A 14 -3.88 -4.94 15.25
C SER A 14 -4.18 -4.12 16.51
N LEU A 15 -5.43 -4.01 16.92
CA LEU A 15 -5.78 -3.32 18.17
C LEU A 15 -5.19 -3.99 19.42
N ASP A 16 -5.12 -5.32 19.43
CA ASP A 16 -4.52 -6.09 20.52
C ASP A 16 -3.01 -5.82 20.63
N LEU A 17 -2.30 -5.74 19.51
CA LEU A 17 -0.88 -5.34 19.46
C LEU A 17 -0.62 -3.97 20.09
N TYR A 18 -1.58 -3.04 19.98
CA TYR A 18 -1.52 -1.73 20.63
C TYR A 18 -2.07 -1.73 22.06
N GLY A 19 -2.35 -2.90 22.62
CA GLY A 19 -2.72 -3.10 24.03
C GLY A 19 -4.20 -3.06 24.33
N MET A 20 -5.08 -3.25 23.35
CA MET A 20 -6.51 -3.41 23.59
C MET A 20 -6.84 -4.87 23.89
N LYS A 21 -7.33 -5.15 25.11
CA LYS A 21 -7.86 -6.48 25.44
C LYS A 21 -9.30 -6.63 24.91
N ILE A 22 -9.46 -7.34 23.80
CA ILE A 22 -10.73 -7.58 23.16
C ILE A 22 -11.40 -8.80 23.82
N ARG A 23 -12.49 -8.59 24.54
CA ARG A 23 -13.26 -9.69 25.17
C ARG A 23 -14.19 -10.39 24.20
N GLN A 24 -14.78 -9.63 23.28
CA GLN A 24 -15.70 -10.14 22.27
C GLN A 24 -15.31 -9.53 20.93
N LYS A 25 -15.02 -10.38 19.94
CA LYS A 25 -14.72 -9.93 18.59
C LYS A 25 -15.98 -9.42 17.89
N PRO A 26 -15.92 -8.30 17.16
CA PRO A 26 -17.04 -7.80 16.38
C PRO A 26 -17.35 -8.72 15.20
N ASP A 27 -18.61 -8.76 14.78
CA ASP A 27 -19.07 -9.56 13.64
C ASP A 27 -19.16 -8.78 12.33
N ASN A 28 -19.04 -7.45 12.40
CA ASN A 28 -19.17 -6.54 11.27
C ASN A 28 -18.29 -5.30 11.45
N TRP A 29 -18.13 -4.53 10.39
CA TRP A 29 -17.29 -3.32 10.40
C TRP A 29 -17.85 -2.20 11.29
N LEU A 30 -19.18 -2.11 11.47
CA LEU A 30 -19.76 -1.10 12.34
C LEU A 30 -19.30 -1.30 13.78
N ASP A 31 -19.41 -2.52 14.29
CA ASP A 31 -18.97 -2.88 15.63
C ASP A 31 -17.44 -2.79 15.77
N ALA A 32 -16.69 -3.09 14.69
CA ALA A 32 -15.25 -2.95 14.67
C ALA A 32 -14.81 -1.47 14.81
N PHE A 33 -15.48 -0.54 14.13
CA PHE A 33 -15.19 0.89 14.29
C PHE A 33 -15.64 1.43 15.65
N LEU A 34 -16.74 0.96 16.22
CA LEU A 34 -17.11 1.29 17.60
C LEU A 34 -16.06 0.80 18.61
N LEU A 35 -15.43 -0.33 18.33
CA LEU A 35 -14.32 -0.83 19.15
C LEU A 35 -13.10 0.10 19.03
N LEU A 36 -12.78 0.55 17.82
CA LEU A 36 -11.72 1.53 17.57
C LEU A 36 -11.97 2.85 18.30
N GLU A 37 -13.20 3.38 18.25
CA GLU A 37 -13.57 4.60 18.98
C GLU A 37 -13.30 4.46 20.47
N LYS A 38 -13.76 3.38 21.09
CA LYS A 38 -13.54 3.10 22.52
C LYS A 38 -12.05 2.99 22.84
N PHE A 39 -11.27 2.34 21.95
CA PHE A 39 -9.84 2.21 22.11
C PHE A 39 -9.15 3.57 22.10
N LEU A 40 -9.46 4.42 21.11
CA LEU A 40 -8.88 5.75 20.97
C LEU A 40 -9.29 6.67 22.13
N GLN A 41 -10.54 6.58 22.61
CA GLN A 41 -10.99 7.31 23.78
C GLN A 41 -10.22 6.91 25.05
N ASN A 42 -10.03 5.62 25.26
CA ASN A 42 -9.30 5.11 26.44
C ASN A 42 -7.81 5.45 26.43
N LYS A 43 -7.24 5.67 25.26
CA LYS A 43 -5.82 6.03 25.07
C LYS A 43 -5.61 7.53 24.92
N ASP A 44 -6.66 8.33 24.99
CA ASP A 44 -6.56 9.78 24.82
C ASP A 44 -5.87 10.42 26.02
N ASN A 45 -4.72 10.98 25.77
CA ASN A 45 -3.90 11.74 26.74
C ASN A 45 -3.75 13.21 26.31
N GLY A 46 -4.54 13.67 25.32
CA GLY A 46 -4.45 15.00 24.74
C GLY A 46 -3.42 15.15 23.62
N GLU A 47 -2.56 14.17 23.44
CA GLU A 47 -1.60 14.13 22.33
C GLU A 47 -2.25 13.68 21.02
N ARG A 48 -1.55 13.89 19.89
CA ARG A 48 -2.04 13.47 18.57
C ARG A 48 -2.10 11.95 18.47
N GLN A 49 -3.28 11.46 18.14
CA GLN A 49 -3.51 10.06 17.79
C GLN A 49 -3.54 9.90 16.28
N VAL A 50 -2.91 8.85 15.78
CA VAL A 50 -2.89 8.53 14.35
C VAL A 50 -3.49 7.15 14.13
N VAL A 51 -4.46 7.08 13.23
CA VAL A 51 -5.02 5.82 12.70
C VAL A 51 -4.57 5.69 11.27
N PHE A 52 -3.82 4.64 10.95
CA PHE A 52 -3.38 4.33 9.61
C PHE A 52 -4.10 3.07 9.11
N LEU A 53 -4.89 3.22 8.04
CA LEU A 53 -5.60 2.13 7.39
C LEU A 53 -4.94 1.87 6.03
N ASP A 54 -4.14 0.82 5.99
CA ASP A 54 -3.41 0.40 4.81
C ASP A 54 -4.29 -0.41 3.86
N GLU A 55 -4.10 -0.22 2.56
CA GLU A 55 -4.82 -0.93 1.48
C GLU A 55 -6.35 -0.96 1.67
N LEU A 56 -6.94 0.22 1.86
CA LEU A 56 -8.39 0.41 2.08
C LEU A 56 -9.28 -0.36 1.09
N PRO A 57 -8.94 -0.44 -0.21
CA PRO A 57 -9.71 -1.22 -1.19
C PRO A 57 -9.89 -2.69 -0.82
N TRP A 58 -8.92 -3.28 -0.12
CA TRP A 58 -9.01 -4.69 0.31
C TRP A 58 -10.01 -4.92 1.45
N MET A 59 -10.35 -3.87 2.20
CA MET A 59 -11.34 -3.94 3.27
C MET A 59 -12.76 -3.80 2.73
N ASP A 60 -12.94 -3.08 1.60
CA ASP A 60 -14.24 -2.85 0.97
C ASP A 60 -14.61 -3.98 0.00
N THR A 61 -14.78 -5.18 0.52
CA THR A 61 -15.24 -6.31 -0.28
C THR A 61 -16.76 -6.25 -0.51
N PRO A 62 -17.28 -6.88 -1.57
CA PRO A 62 -18.71 -6.89 -1.84
C PRO A 62 -19.53 -7.34 -0.62
N ARG A 63 -20.49 -6.52 -0.21
CA ARG A 63 -21.38 -6.75 0.95
C ARG A 63 -20.68 -6.71 2.32
N SER A 64 -19.46 -6.25 2.41
CA SER A 64 -18.78 -6.09 3.71
C SER A 64 -19.39 -4.98 4.56
N GLY A 65 -19.97 -3.94 3.93
CA GLY A 65 -20.46 -2.76 4.61
C GLY A 65 -19.36 -1.83 5.13
N PHE A 66 -18.11 -2.07 4.73
CA PHE A 66 -16.93 -1.33 5.22
C PHE A 66 -17.06 0.18 5.00
N ILE A 67 -17.31 0.64 3.78
CA ILE A 67 -17.42 2.08 3.48
C ILE A 67 -18.49 2.76 4.33
N ARG A 68 -19.66 2.15 4.48
CA ARG A 68 -20.73 2.74 5.31
C ARG A 68 -20.33 2.83 6.78
N ALA A 69 -19.65 1.82 7.29
CA ALA A 69 -19.15 1.80 8.65
C ALA A 69 -18.05 2.86 8.87
N PHE A 70 -17.15 3.01 7.88
CA PHE A 70 -16.11 4.04 7.90
C PHE A 70 -16.70 5.47 7.80
N GLU A 71 -17.69 5.69 6.94
CA GLU A 71 -18.46 6.94 6.87
C GLU A 71 -19.10 7.26 8.22
N GLY A 72 -19.74 6.27 8.85
CA GLY A 72 -20.32 6.40 10.18
C GLY A 72 -19.27 6.84 11.20
N PHE A 73 -18.20 6.09 11.33
CA PHE A 73 -17.08 6.40 12.24
C PHE A 73 -16.56 7.82 12.03
N TRP A 74 -16.30 8.22 10.78
CA TRP A 74 -15.80 9.56 10.51
C TRP A 74 -16.80 10.65 10.88
N ASN A 75 -18.03 10.57 10.35
CA ASN A 75 -19.01 11.65 10.45
C ASN A 75 -19.62 11.79 11.85
N THR A 76 -19.74 10.70 12.60
CA THR A 76 -20.36 10.75 13.93
C THR A 76 -19.37 11.04 15.05
N TRP A 77 -18.11 10.66 14.88
CA TRP A 77 -17.15 10.73 15.97
C TRP A 77 -15.79 11.32 15.57
N ALA A 78 -15.10 10.75 14.57
CA ALA A 78 -13.70 11.07 14.27
C ALA A 78 -13.51 12.54 13.85
N CYS A 79 -14.43 13.10 13.04
CA CYS A 79 -14.33 14.48 12.54
C CYS A 79 -14.44 15.55 13.66
N HIS A 80 -14.95 15.18 14.84
CA HIS A 80 -15.04 16.08 16.00
C HIS A 80 -13.79 16.05 16.88
N ARG A 81 -12.83 15.17 16.58
CA ARG A 81 -11.59 15.00 17.35
C ARG A 81 -10.46 15.83 16.79
N LYS A 82 -10.08 16.91 17.48
CA LYS A 82 -9.00 17.82 17.04
C LYS A 82 -7.60 17.19 17.05
N ASN A 83 -7.41 16.17 17.88
CA ASN A 83 -6.14 15.45 18.04
C ASN A 83 -6.09 14.13 17.28
N LEU A 84 -7.08 13.81 16.44
CA LEU A 84 -7.10 12.58 15.62
C LEU A 84 -6.70 12.88 14.19
N MET A 85 -5.79 12.09 13.66
CA MET A 85 -5.44 12.04 12.25
C MET A 85 -5.74 10.65 11.72
N VAL A 86 -6.53 10.57 10.66
CA VAL A 86 -6.79 9.31 9.95
C VAL A 86 -6.08 9.35 8.61
N ILE A 87 -5.17 8.41 8.39
CA ILE A 87 -4.44 8.24 7.15
C ILE A 87 -4.97 6.97 6.48
N VAL A 88 -5.30 7.07 5.22
CA VAL A 88 -5.74 5.94 4.41
C VAL A 88 -4.88 5.81 3.17
N CYS A 89 -4.55 4.62 2.77
CA CYS A 89 -3.84 4.39 1.52
C CYS A 89 -4.46 3.25 0.71
N GLY A 90 -4.05 3.15 -0.54
CA GLY A 90 -4.43 2.06 -1.43
C GLY A 90 -3.78 2.20 -2.79
N SER A 91 -3.41 1.09 -3.38
CA SER A 91 -2.81 1.01 -4.71
C SER A 91 -3.84 1.14 -5.85
N ALA A 92 -5.12 0.86 -5.57
CA ALA A 92 -6.21 0.96 -6.54
C ALA A 92 -6.69 2.41 -6.71
N ASN A 93 -6.03 3.17 -7.60
CA ASN A 93 -6.38 4.59 -7.87
C ASN A 93 -7.86 4.80 -8.20
N SER A 94 -8.49 3.93 -9.00
CA SER A 94 -9.90 4.02 -9.35
C SER A 94 -10.81 3.93 -8.12
N TRP A 95 -10.53 2.99 -7.21
CA TRP A 95 -11.29 2.86 -5.98
C TRP A 95 -11.17 4.10 -5.08
N ILE A 96 -9.95 4.62 -4.89
CA ILE A 96 -9.71 5.85 -4.11
C ILE A 96 -10.47 7.03 -4.73
N GLN A 97 -10.36 7.21 -6.04
CA GLN A 97 -11.08 8.26 -6.76
C GLN A 97 -12.60 8.12 -6.60
N ASP A 98 -13.15 6.93 -6.84
CA ASP A 98 -14.60 6.71 -6.88
C ASP A 98 -15.23 6.70 -5.48
N LYS A 99 -14.53 6.15 -4.46
CA LYS A 99 -15.09 5.93 -3.14
C LYS A 99 -14.75 6.98 -2.09
N LEU A 100 -13.64 7.68 -2.27
CA LEU A 100 -13.20 8.71 -1.32
C LEU A 100 -13.27 10.12 -1.94
N LEU A 101 -12.62 10.36 -3.08
CA LEU A 101 -12.45 11.71 -3.62
C LEU A 101 -13.69 12.20 -4.38
N ASN A 102 -14.22 11.39 -5.29
CA ASN A 102 -15.39 11.72 -6.12
C ASN A 102 -16.70 11.18 -5.54
N ASN A 103 -16.67 10.65 -4.33
CA ASN A 103 -17.88 10.10 -3.70
C ASN A 103 -18.85 11.22 -3.38
N HIS A 104 -20.09 11.11 -3.89
CA HIS A 104 -21.19 12.01 -3.55
C HIS A 104 -21.92 11.61 -2.26
N GLY A 105 -21.38 10.63 -1.49
CA GLY A 105 -21.91 10.14 -0.21
C GLY A 105 -21.33 10.84 1.01
N GLY A 106 -21.28 10.14 2.13
CA GLY A 106 -20.88 10.67 3.43
C GLY A 106 -19.41 11.05 3.57
N LEU A 107 -18.54 10.62 2.65
CA LEU A 107 -17.12 10.99 2.63
C LEU A 107 -16.81 12.18 1.70
N TYR A 108 -17.82 12.74 1.05
CA TYR A 108 -17.62 13.91 0.17
C TYR A 108 -16.97 15.08 0.91
N ASN A 109 -15.91 15.65 0.35
CA ASN A 109 -15.11 16.75 0.93
C ASN A 109 -14.56 16.46 2.36
N ARG A 110 -14.36 15.20 2.72
CA ARG A 110 -13.77 14.80 4.00
C ARG A 110 -12.25 14.61 3.94
N VAL A 111 -11.71 14.38 2.76
CA VAL A 111 -10.26 14.31 2.56
C VAL A 111 -9.68 15.73 2.65
N THR A 112 -8.79 15.93 3.60
CA THR A 112 -8.15 17.24 3.85
C THR A 112 -6.81 17.39 3.14
N TYR A 113 -6.17 16.28 2.83
CA TYR A 113 -4.90 16.24 2.12
C TYR A 113 -4.77 14.97 1.30
N GLU A 114 -4.34 15.10 0.06
CA GLU A 114 -4.06 13.98 -0.87
C GLU A 114 -2.57 13.98 -1.19
N MET A 115 -1.95 12.80 -1.10
CA MET A 115 -0.57 12.58 -1.48
C MET A 115 -0.49 11.43 -2.48
N LYS A 116 -0.02 11.74 -3.68
CA LYS A 116 0.31 10.74 -4.68
C LYS A 116 1.80 10.40 -4.58
N LEU A 117 2.11 9.19 -4.17
CA LEU A 117 3.48 8.68 -4.18
C LEU A 117 3.84 8.25 -5.60
N SER A 118 4.81 8.93 -6.19
CA SER A 118 5.41 8.55 -7.48
C SER A 118 6.67 7.72 -7.24
N PRO A 119 7.08 6.88 -8.20
CA PRO A 119 8.43 6.32 -8.19
C PRO A 119 9.48 7.41 -8.07
N PHE A 120 10.62 7.10 -7.49
CA PHE A 120 11.74 8.02 -7.38
C PHE A 120 12.20 8.49 -8.76
N ASN A 121 12.55 9.76 -8.88
CA ASN A 121 13.25 10.26 -10.04
C ASN A 121 14.75 9.88 -9.99
N LEU A 122 15.51 10.19 -11.03
CA LEU A 122 16.94 9.82 -11.12
C LEU A 122 17.80 10.40 -9.98
N HIS A 123 17.48 11.62 -9.54
CA HIS A 123 18.19 12.24 -8.42
C HIS A 123 17.90 11.53 -7.10
N GLU A 124 16.66 11.27 -6.81
CA GLU A 124 16.23 10.51 -5.61
C GLU A 124 16.79 9.08 -5.62
N CYS A 125 16.92 8.46 -6.80
CA CYS A 125 17.60 7.18 -6.93
C CYS A 125 19.10 7.28 -6.60
N GLU A 126 19.79 8.32 -7.11
CA GLU A 126 21.20 8.57 -6.80
C GLU A 126 21.38 8.75 -5.27
N GLU A 127 20.54 9.56 -4.62
CA GLU A 127 20.57 9.77 -3.17
C GLU A 127 20.32 8.48 -2.38
N LEU A 128 19.34 7.66 -2.78
CA LEU A 128 19.08 6.38 -2.14
C LEU A 128 20.27 5.43 -2.26
N TYR A 129 20.91 5.36 -3.43
CA TYR A 129 22.10 4.53 -3.60
C TYR A 129 23.26 5.01 -2.74
N ILE A 130 23.51 6.32 -2.67
CA ILE A 130 24.54 6.90 -1.80
C ILE A 130 24.27 6.57 -0.34
N SER A 131 23.02 6.71 0.12
CA SER A 131 22.62 6.40 1.51
C SER A 131 22.82 4.92 1.86
N ASN A 132 22.72 4.04 0.87
CA ASN A 132 22.97 2.60 1.02
C ASN A 132 24.44 2.21 0.75
N ASN A 133 25.35 3.19 0.65
CA ASN A 133 26.76 2.98 0.30
C ASN A 133 26.99 2.30 -1.05
N VAL A 134 26.05 2.42 -1.99
CA VAL A 134 26.17 1.94 -3.36
C VAL A 134 26.66 3.10 -4.23
N HIS A 135 27.96 3.05 -4.60
CA HIS A 135 28.56 4.09 -5.44
C HIS A 135 28.53 3.66 -6.91
N MET A 136 27.80 4.40 -7.71
CA MET A 136 27.62 4.16 -9.14
C MET A 136 27.89 5.42 -9.95
N SER A 137 28.29 5.27 -11.21
CA SER A 137 28.30 6.38 -12.14
C SER A 137 26.87 6.82 -12.44
N ARG A 138 26.67 8.06 -12.88
CA ARG A 138 25.34 8.53 -13.31
C ARG A 138 24.77 7.73 -14.46
N TYR A 139 25.63 7.20 -15.31
CA TYR A 139 25.23 6.28 -16.37
C TYR A 139 24.64 4.99 -15.81
N ASP A 140 25.29 4.39 -14.80
CA ASP A 140 24.77 3.21 -14.11
C ASP A 140 23.46 3.50 -13.36
N VAL A 141 23.28 4.69 -12.78
CA VAL A 141 22.01 5.10 -12.16
C VAL A 141 20.89 5.12 -13.21
N VAL A 142 21.13 5.66 -14.40
CA VAL A 142 20.15 5.64 -15.50
C VAL A 142 19.83 4.21 -15.93
N GLN A 143 20.85 3.36 -16.12
CA GLN A 143 20.64 1.95 -16.47
C GLN A 143 19.85 1.20 -15.37
N SER A 144 20.19 1.46 -14.12
CA SER A 144 19.47 0.90 -12.98
C SER A 144 18.02 1.35 -12.96
N TYR A 145 17.76 2.63 -13.23
CA TYR A 145 16.41 3.17 -13.34
C TYR A 145 15.57 2.49 -14.42
N MET A 146 16.19 2.18 -15.57
CA MET A 146 15.51 1.44 -16.66
C MET A 146 15.11 0.02 -16.25
N VAL A 147 15.80 -0.58 -15.27
CA VAL A 147 15.53 -1.94 -14.78
C VAL A 147 14.57 -1.94 -13.59
N PHE A 148 14.79 -1.06 -12.62
CA PHE A 148 14.05 -1.05 -11.34
C PHE A 148 12.91 0.00 -11.29
N GLY A 149 12.84 0.90 -12.26
CA GLY A 149 11.75 1.88 -12.41
C GLY A 149 11.66 2.92 -11.29
N GLY A 150 12.72 3.16 -10.53
CA GLY A 150 12.72 4.10 -9.41
C GLY A 150 11.92 3.60 -8.20
N ILE A 151 11.73 2.29 -8.07
CA ILE A 151 11.04 1.70 -6.93
C ILE A 151 12.04 1.40 -5.81
N PRO A 152 11.95 2.09 -4.65
CA PRO A 152 12.94 1.97 -3.56
C PRO A 152 13.12 0.53 -3.06
N TYR A 153 12.03 -0.22 -3.02
CA TYR A 153 12.03 -1.63 -2.61
C TYR A 153 12.99 -2.47 -3.46
N TYR A 154 12.94 -2.34 -4.80
CA TYR A 154 13.83 -3.10 -5.69
C TYR A 154 15.28 -2.61 -5.62
N MET A 155 15.45 -1.29 -5.48
CA MET A 155 16.77 -0.67 -5.37
C MET A 155 17.50 -1.08 -4.08
N GLY A 156 16.75 -1.40 -3.02
CA GLY A 156 17.28 -1.90 -1.75
C GLY A 156 18.01 -3.24 -1.83
N TYR A 157 17.83 -4.01 -2.91
CA TYR A 157 18.57 -5.27 -3.12
C TYR A 157 19.97 -5.09 -3.72
N MET A 158 20.39 -3.86 -4.00
CA MET A 158 21.71 -3.60 -4.56
C MET A 158 22.82 -3.84 -3.55
N ASN A 159 23.78 -4.69 -3.90
CA ASN A 159 24.96 -4.94 -3.10
C ASN A 159 26.08 -3.96 -3.49
N PRO A 160 26.58 -3.14 -2.56
CA PRO A 160 27.61 -2.13 -2.86
C PRO A 160 28.96 -2.70 -3.30
N LYS A 161 29.20 -4.00 -3.09
CA LYS A 161 30.45 -4.68 -3.48
C LYS A 161 30.40 -5.26 -4.90
N MET A 162 29.31 -5.08 -5.63
CA MET A 162 29.08 -5.66 -6.96
C MET A 162 28.83 -4.57 -7.98
N SER A 163 29.20 -4.85 -9.25
CA SER A 163 28.82 -4.00 -10.37
C SER A 163 27.30 -4.03 -10.59
N LEU A 164 26.75 -3.04 -11.33
CA LEU A 164 25.33 -3.02 -11.69
C LEU A 164 24.90 -4.32 -12.40
N ALA A 165 25.67 -4.79 -13.38
CA ALA A 165 25.37 -6.02 -14.09
C ALA A 165 25.34 -7.26 -13.18
N GLN A 166 26.27 -7.36 -12.24
CA GLN A 166 26.29 -8.45 -11.25
C GLN A 166 25.08 -8.37 -10.30
N ASN A 167 24.69 -7.17 -9.91
CA ASN A 167 23.49 -6.97 -9.08
C ASN A 167 22.22 -7.39 -9.82
N ILE A 168 22.06 -6.97 -11.07
CA ILE A 168 20.90 -7.34 -11.90
C ILE A 168 20.83 -8.87 -12.06
N ASP A 169 21.98 -9.51 -12.36
CA ASP A 169 22.03 -10.97 -12.46
C ASP A 169 21.61 -11.66 -11.15
N ASN A 170 22.13 -11.18 -10.02
CA ASN A 170 21.78 -11.73 -8.70
C ASN A 170 20.31 -11.58 -8.34
N VAL A 171 19.70 -10.44 -8.70
CA VAL A 171 18.35 -10.07 -8.28
C VAL A 171 17.29 -10.73 -9.15
N PHE A 172 17.54 -10.93 -10.45
CA PHE A 172 16.55 -11.42 -11.40
C PHE A 172 16.85 -12.80 -12.01
N PHE A 173 18.13 -13.13 -12.29
CA PHE A 173 18.45 -14.27 -13.17
C PHE A 173 19.05 -15.49 -12.49
N LYS A 174 19.65 -15.35 -11.33
CA LYS A 174 20.15 -16.51 -10.58
C LYS A 174 19.04 -17.45 -10.16
N ARG A 175 19.39 -18.71 -9.92
CA ARG A 175 18.45 -19.77 -9.53
C ARG A 175 17.53 -19.37 -8.39
N ASN A 176 18.07 -18.69 -7.38
CA ASN A 176 17.36 -18.23 -6.18
C ASN A 176 17.24 -16.69 -6.15
N ALA A 177 17.12 -16.04 -7.30
CA ALA A 177 16.99 -14.59 -7.37
C ALA A 177 15.70 -14.12 -6.71
N VAL A 178 15.81 -13.05 -5.90
CA VAL A 178 14.72 -12.54 -5.05
C VAL A 178 13.54 -12.03 -5.88
N LEU A 179 13.82 -11.42 -7.03
CA LEU A 179 12.80 -10.84 -7.92
C LEU A 179 12.53 -11.72 -9.16
N LYS A 180 12.96 -12.97 -9.16
CA LYS A 180 12.78 -13.88 -10.29
C LYS A 180 11.32 -14.01 -10.75
N GLU A 181 10.40 -14.06 -9.78
CA GLU A 181 8.97 -14.22 -10.04
C GLU A 181 8.20 -12.89 -9.98
N GLU A 182 8.91 -11.77 -9.81
CA GLU A 182 8.28 -10.47 -9.58
C GLU A 182 7.47 -10.01 -10.78
N TYR A 183 7.94 -10.29 -12.00
CA TYR A 183 7.19 -10.03 -13.22
C TYR A 183 5.81 -10.69 -13.19
N ASP A 184 5.76 -11.96 -12.83
CA ASP A 184 4.50 -12.71 -12.75
C ASP A 184 3.59 -12.20 -11.64
N ARG A 185 4.15 -11.85 -10.49
CA ARG A 185 3.43 -11.30 -9.35
C ARG A 185 2.83 -9.93 -9.66
N LEU A 186 3.60 -9.04 -10.28
CA LEU A 186 3.12 -7.72 -10.70
C LEU A 186 1.95 -7.83 -11.67
N PHE A 187 2.07 -8.66 -12.71
CA PHE A 187 0.99 -8.85 -13.66
C PHE A 187 -0.26 -9.45 -13.00
N ALA A 188 -0.09 -10.41 -12.11
CA ALA A 188 -1.19 -11.01 -11.35
C ALA A 188 -1.87 -10.01 -10.40
N SER A 189 -1.14 -9.05 -9.86
CA SER A 189 -1.69 -8.05 -8.93
C SER A 189 -2.44 -6.92 -9.63
N VAL A 190 -2.02 -6.56 -10.85
CA VAL A 190 -2.53 -5.38 -11.56
C VAL A 190 -3.64 -5.72 -12.57
N PHE A 191 -3.57 -6.89 -13.21
CA PHE A 191 -4.47 -7.24 -14.31
C PHE A 191 -5.41 -8.38 -13.94
N THR A 192 -6.68 -8.23 -14.32
CA THR A 192 -7.70 -9.28 -14.17
C THR A 192 -7.40 -10.51 -15.04
N ASN A 193 -6.74 -10.31 -16.18
CA ASN A 193 -6.29 -11.38 -17.07
C ASN A 193 -4.79 -11.19 -17.38
N PRO A 194 -3.90 -11.58 -16.46
CA PRO A 194 -2.46 -11.36 -16.58
C PRO A 194 -1.85 -12.06 -17.80
N ASP A 195 -2.32 -13.27 -18.14
CA ASP A 195 -1.76 -14.05 -19.25
C ASP A 195 -2.03 -13.40 -20.62
N ALA A 196 -3.19 -12.79 -20.81
CA ALA A 196 -3.49 -12.06 -22.05
C ALA A 196 -2.59 -10.83 -22.20
N VAL A 197 -2.33 -10.10 -21.11
CA VAL A 197 -1.47 -8.92 -21.12
C VAL A 197 0.01 -9.31 -21.34
N LYS A 198 0.48 -10.39 -20.71
CA LYS A 198 1.84 -10.93 -20.96
C LYS A 198 2.04 -11.30 -22.43
N LYS A 199 1.08 -12.01 -23.04
CA LYS A 199 1.12 -12.32 -24.47
C LYS A 199 1.20 -11.08 -25.36
N LEU A 200 0.48 -10.00 -24.97
CA LEU A 200 0.57 -8.74 -25.69
C LEU A 200 1.97 -8.12 -25.60
N VAL A 201 2.59 -8.14 -24.43
CA VAL A 201 3.96 -7.65 -24.22
C VAL A 201 4.95 -8.46 -25.07
N ASP A 202 4.83 -9.79 -25.09
CA ASP A 202 5.66 -10.68 -25.90
C ASP A 202 5.51 -10.41 -27.40
N LEU A 203 4.29 -10.15 -27.87
CA LEU A 203 4.03 -9.79 -29.27
C LEU A 203 4.63 -8.43 -29.63
N LEU A 204 4.60 -7.45 -28.74
CA LEU A 204 5.23 -6.15 -28.97
C LEU A 204 6.76 -6.28 -29.05
N TYR A 205 7.35 -7.11 -28.19
CA TYR A 205 8.77 -7.38 -28.21
C TYR A 205 9.21 -8.06 -29.52
N THR A 206 8.44 -9.01 -30.04
CA THR A 206 8.75 -9.71 -31.28
C THR A 206 8.55 -8.88 -32.54
N ARG A 207 7.61 -7.90 -32.54
CA ARG A 207 7.36 -6.99 -33.67
C ARG A 207 8.41 -5.90 -33.83
N ASN A 208 9.16 -5.58 -32.79
CA ASN A 208 10.20 -4.54 -32.82
C ASN A 208 11.60 -5.12 -33.12
N LYS A 209 11.66 -6.36 -33.56
CA LYS A 209 12.82 -6.99 -34.15
C LYS A 209 12.69 -7.08 -35.68
#